data_c18dd5a81482c707bb58914bd2adefcb
#
_entry.id   c18dd5a81482c707bb58914bd2adefcb
#
_cell.length_a   1.000
_cell.length_b   1.000
_cell.length_c   1.000
_cell.angle_alpha   90.00
_cell.angle_beta   90.00
_cell.angle_gamma   90.00
#
_symmetry.space_group_name_H-M   'P 1'
#
loop_
_entity.id
_entity.type
_entity.pdbx_description
1 polymer ?
#
loop_
_entity_poly.entity_id
_entity_poly.type
_entity_poly.pdbx_seq_one_letter_code
_entity_poly.pdbx_strand_id
1 'polypeptide(L)'
;MVNLYAATKQAYRSILRYYIETANLKVINLELFDTYGPNDQRGKLFALLDRLRTSGDTLAMSPGDQQLDPVYIDDVSEAFIAAFKRLRSDVVQDEETYSVRSQNPIKLKDLVKTYEDATSSTLNIEWGGRPYRAREVMVPWSRGETLPGWSSTVTLQEGIKRILDSDV
;
A
#
# COMPACT_ATOMS: atom_id res chain seq x y z
N MET A 1 -11.53 -12.99 -9.90
CA MET A 1 -11.21 -12.59 -8.50
C MET A 1 -10.01 -13.39 -8.00
N VAL A 2 -9.09 -12.74 -7.30
CA VAL A 2 -7.84 -13.38 -6.87
C VAL A 2 -8.06 -14.27 -5.63
N ASN A 3 -8.87 -13.84 -4.67
CA ASN A 3 -9.14 -14.54 -3.43
C ASN A 3 -10.48 -14.11 -2.80
N LEU A 4 -10.85 -14.70 -1.67
CA LEU A 4 -12.09 -14.38 -0.94
C LEU A 4 -12.14 -12.92 -0.47
N TYR A 5 -11.01 -12.34 -0.04
CA TYR A 5 -10.95 -10.93 0.35
C TYR A 5 -11.35 -10.01 -0.81
N ALA A 6 -10.82 -10.23 -2.01
CA ALA A 6 -11.22 -9.46 -3.20
C ALA A 6 -12.71 -9.67 -3.55
N ALA A 7 -13.23 -10.88 -3.33
CA ALA A 7 -14.66 -11.18 -3.53
C ALA A 7 -15.55 -10.39 -2.55
N THR A 8 -15.18 -10.35 -1.26
CA THR A 8 -15.95 -9.60 -0.25
C THR A 8 -15.92 -8.09 -0.50
N LYS A 9 -14.79 -7.54 -0.96
CA LYS A 9 -14.70 -6.13 -1.35
C LYS A 9 -15.60 -5.80 -2.54
N GLN A 10 -15.68 -6.69 -3.54
CA GLN A 10 -16.58 -6.51 -4.67
C GLN A 10 -18.06 -6.60 -4.25
N ALA A 11 -18.42 -7.54 -3.37
CA ALA A 11 -19.77 -7.65 -2.83
C ALA A 11 -20.17 -6.40 -2.03
N TYR A 12 -19.25 -5.85 -1.23
CA TYR A 12 -19.46 -4.59 -0.53
C TYR A 12 -19.78 -3.44 -1.49
N ARG A 13 -19.06 -3.30 -2.60
CA ARG A 13 -19.34 -2.27 -3.63
C ARG A 13 -20.74 -2.42 -4.23
N SER A 14 -21.19 -3.66 -4.45
CA SER A 14 -22.55 -3.91 -4.95
C SER A 14 -23.63 -3.50 -3.94
N ILE A 15 -23.40 -3.76 -2.64
CA ILE A 15 -24.31 -3.32 -1.56
C ILE A 15 -24.31 -1.79 -1.47
N LEU A 16 -23.13 -1.16 -1.55
CA LEU A 16 -22.98 0.29 -1.47
C LEU A 16 -23.78 1.00 -2.59
N ARG A 17 -23.74 0.45 -3.81
CA ARG A 17 -24.50 0.98 -4.96
C ARG A 17 -26.01 1.03 -4.68
N TYR A 18 -26.56 0.01 -4.01
CA TYR A 18 -27.97 0.04 -3.61
C TYR A 18 -28.31 1.29 -2.76
N TYR A 19 -27.45 1.64 -1.80
CA TYR A 19 -27.70 2.82 -0.95
C TYR A 19 -27.45 4.14 -1.69
N ILE A 20 -26.51 4.18 -2.63
CA ILE A 20 -26.32 5.35 -3.50
C ILE A 20 -27.62 5.63 -4.28
N GLU A 21 -28.20 4.57 -4.89
CA GLU A 21 -29.41 4.70 -5.71
C GLU A 21 -30.69 4.97 -4.91
N THR A 22 -30.82 4.41 -3.70
CA THR A 22 -32.09 4.49 -2.92
C THR A 22 -32.08 5.55 -1.83
N ALA A 23 -30.90 5.96 -1.34
CA ALA A 23 -30.77 6.90 -0.22
C ALA A 23 -29.99 8.17 -0.60
N ASN A 24 -29.67 8.39 -1.88
CA ASN A 24 -28.84 9.50 -2.38
C ASN A 24 -27.51 9.63 -1.62
N LEU A 25 -26.89 8.49 -1.25
CA LEU A 25 -25.62 8.47 -0.55
C LEU A 25 -24.50 8.91 -1.49
N LYS A 26 -23.72 9.92 -1.10
CA LYS A 26 -22.51 10.34 -1.81
C LYS A 26 -21.31 9.58 -1.27
N VAL A 27 -20.48 9.03 -2.14
CA VAL A 27 -19.37 8.13 -1.76
C VAL A 27 -18.10 8.50 -2.50
N ILE A 28 -16.98 8.48 -1.79
CA ILE A 28 -15.64 8.39 -2.39
C ILE A 28 -14.98 7.09 -1.93
N ASN A 29 -14.67 6.22 -2.90
CA ASN A 29 -13.90 5.01 -2.65
C ASN A 29 -12.40 5.32 -2.82
N LEU A 30 -11.61 5.05 -1.79
CA LEU A 30 -10.17 5.12 -1.84
C LEU A 30 -9.60 3.70 -1.96
N GLU A 31 -9.02 3.38 -3.10
CA GLU A 31 -8.32 2.12 -3.35
C GLU A 31 -6.87 2.23 -2.88
N LEU A 32 -6.63 1.73 -1.66
CA LEU A 32 -5.31 1.82 -1.02
C LEU A 32 -4.37 0.75 -1.58
N PHE A 33 -3.18 1.17 -1.94
CA PHE A 33 -2.08 0.27 -2.31
C PHE A 33 -1.29 -0.18 -1.08
N ASP A 34 -0.06 -0.64 -1.24
CA ASP A 34 0.76 -1.19 -0.16
C ASP A 34 1.09 -0.12 0.89
N THR A 35 0.21 0.07 1.84
CA THR A 35 0.37 1.05 2.92
C THR A 35 1.39 0.57 3.95
N TYR A 36 2.34 1.42 4.31
CA TYR A 36 3.36 1.16 5.31
C TYR A 36 3.59 2.37 6.23
N GLY A 37 4.14 2.12 7.40
CA GLY A 37 4.43 3.17 8.41
C GLY A 37 4.87 2.55 9.73
N PRO A 38 5.14 3.38 10.75
CA PRO A 38 5.58 2.92 12.05
C PRO A 38 4.49 2.11 12.76
N ASN A 39 4.91 1.29 13.73
CA ASN A 39 4.02 0.50 14.59
C ASN A 39 3.08 -0.48 13.84
N ASP A 40 3.44 -0.93 12.63
CA ASP A 40 2.65 -1.92 11.90
C ASP A 40 2.84 -3.33 12.47
N GLN A 41 1.99 -3.72 13.41
CA GLN A 41 2.03 -5.03 14.08
C GLN A 41 1.53 -6.21 13.21
N ARG A 42 1.11 -5.97 11.97
CA ARG A 42 0.54 -7.02 11.10
C ARG A 42 1.57 -7.99 10.51
N GLY A 43 2.84 -7.89 10.86
CA GLY A 43 3.91 -8.75 10.33
C GLY A 43 4.10 -8.62 8.80
N LYS A 44 3.81 -7.44 8.25
CA LYS A 44 4.02 -7.14 6.84
C LYS A 44 5.50 -6.91 6.51
N LEU A 45 5.78 -6.57 5.25
CA LEU A 45 7.13 -6.52 4.70
C LEU A 45 8.11 -5.73 5.58
N PHE A 46 7.81 -4.47 5.94
CA PHE A 46 8.74 -3.63 6.70
C PHE A 46 9.01 -4.17 8.11
N ALA A 47 7.98 -4.61 8.82
CA ALA A 47 8.15 -5.27 10.12
C ALA A 47 8.94 -6.58 10.02
N LEU A 48 8.80 -7.31 8.90
CA LEU A 48 9.59 -8.51 8.63
C LEU A 48 11.06 -8.17 8.36
N LEU A 49 11.34 -7.14 7.56
CA LEU A 49 12.72 -6.70 7.27
C LEU A 49 13.41 -6.22 8.55
N ASP A 50 12.70 -5.48 9.40
CA ASP A 50 13.26 -5.01 10.67
C ASP A 50 13.57 -6.17 11.63
N ARG A 51 12.68 -7.15 11.72
CA ARG A 51 12.94 -8.37 12.49
C ARG A 51 14.17 -9.11 11.97
N LEU A 52 14.35 -9.24 10.65
CA LEU A 52 15.53 -9.87 10.06
C LEU A 52 16.80 -9.10 10.36
N ARG A 53 16.73 -7.76 10.30
CA ARG A 53 17.86 -6.88 10.65
C ARG A 53 18.33 -7.10 12.08
N THR A 54 17.40 -7.30 13.01
CA THR A 54 17.69 -7.49 14.43
C THR A 54 18.10 -8.92 14.78
N SER A 55 17.46 -9.93 14.17
CA SER A 55 17.75 -11.33 14.49
C SER A 55 18.96 -11.91 13.75
N GLY A 56 19.27 -11.35 12.56
CA GLY A 56 20.30 -11.94 11.68
C GLY A 56 19.88 -13.25 11.01
N ASP A 57 18.62 -13.67 11.16
CA ASP A 57 18.11 -14.90 10.56
C ASP A 57 18.14 -14.86 9.02
N THR A 58 18.13 -16.05 8.39
CA THR A 58 17.98 -16.16 6.94
C THR A 58 16.50 -16.33 6.58
N LEU A 59 16.02 -15.56 5.59
CA LEU A 59 14.65 -15.66 5.08
C LEU A 59 14.63 -16.09 3.61
N ALA A 60 14.00 -17.23 3.33
CA ALA A 60 13.67 -17.61 1.96
C ALA A 60 12.51 -16.76 1.43
N MET A 61 12.74 -16.03 0.33
CA MET A 61 11.74 -15.20 -0.34
C MET A 61 11.51 -15.65 -1.79
N SER A 62 10.48 -15.10 -2.44
CA SER A 62 10.28 -15.25 -3.89
C SER A 62 11.47 -14.66 -4.67
N PRO A 63 11.56 -14.86 -6.00
CA PRO A 63 12.65 -14.25 -6.79
C PRO A 63 12.72 -12.71 -6.70
N GLY A 64 11.66 -12.03 -6.23
CA GLY A 64 11.70 -10.60 -5.91
C GLY A 64 11.50 -9.65 -7.09
N ASP A 65 11.05 -10.14 -8.25
CA ASP A 65 10.82 -9.30 -9.45
C ASP A 65 9.41 -8.70 -9.48
N GLN A 66 8.48 -9.15 -8.60
CA GLN A 66 7.18 -8.52 -8.45
C GLN A 66 7.35 -7.08 -7.96
N GLN A 67 6.52 -6.20 -8.51
CA GLN A 67 6.50 -4.80 -8.13
C GLN A 67 5.48 -4.53 -7.02
N LEU A 68 5.81 -3.59 -6.15
CA LEU A 68 4.97 -3.02 -5.11
C LEU A 68 4.87 -1.51 -5.35
N ASP A 69 3.80 -0.89 -4.90
CA ASP A 69 3.63 0.58 -4.93
C ASP A 69 3.37 1.07 -3.50
N PRO A 70 4.44 1.14 -2.66
CA PRO A 70 4.31 1.47 -1.26
C PRO A 70 3.96 2.95 -1.04
N VAL A 71 2.96 3.20 -0.19
CA VAL A 71 2.49 4.53 0.20
C VAL A 71 2.63 4.70 1.71
N TYR A 72 3.29 5.76 2.14
CA TYR A 72 3.48 6.03 3.57
C TYR A 72 2.15 6.43 4.23
N ILE A 73 1.97 6.03 5.48
CA ILE A 73 0.70 6.16 6.21
C ILE A 73 0.20 7.61 6.32
N ASP A 74 1.11 8.59 6.42
CA ASP A 74 0.72 10.00 6.47
C ASP A 74 0.10 10.46 5.15
N ASP A 75 0.67 10.05 4.00
CA ASP A 75 0.09 10.34 2.69
C ASP A 75 -1.30 9.69 2.53
N VAL A 76 -1.49 8.48 3.08
CA VAL A 76 -2.80 7.83 3.11
C VAL A 76 -3.78 8.64 3.97
N SER A 77 -3.35 9.12 5.13
CA SER A 77 -4.16 9.95 6.02
C SER A 77 -4.58 11.26 5.34
N GLU A 78 -3.65 11.91 4.64
CA GLU A 78 -3.93 13.11 3.84
C GLU A 78 -4.90 12.82 2.67
N ALA A 79 -4.85 11.63 2.06
CA ALA A 79 -5.84 11.22 1.05
C ALA A 79 -7.25 11.14 1.65
N PHE A 80 -7.42 10.59 2.86
CA PHE A 80 -8.71 10.58 3.54
C PHE A 80 -9.20 11.99 3.88
N ILE A 81 -8.32 12.88 4.33
CA ILE A 81 -8.66 14.28 4.61
C ILE A 81 -9.09 15.00 3.32
N ALA A 82 -8.36 14.80 2.22
CA ALA A 82 -8.71 15.39 0.93
C ALA A 82 -10.06 14.86 0.39
N ALA A 83 -10.29 13.56 0.49
CA ALA A 83 -11.58 12.94 0.12
C ALA A 83 -12.74 13.49 0.97
N PHE A 84 -12.54 13.63 2.28
CA PHE A 84 -13.55 14.23 3.16
C PHE A 84 -13.89 15.68 2.79
N LYS A 85 -12.86 16.50 2.52
CA LYS A 85 -13.06 17.88 2.06
C LYS A 85 -13.82 17.92 0.73
N ARG A 86 -13.51 17.00 -0.20
CA ARG A 86 -14.20 16.88 -1.49
C ARG A 86 -15.66 16.47 -1.32
N LEU A 87 -15.97 15.50 -0.45
CA LEU A 87 -17.36 15.12 -0.14
C LEU A 87 -18.17 16.29 0.40
N ARG A 88 -17.56 17.16 1.22
CA ARG A 88 -18.21 18.32 1.81
C ARG A 88 -18.39 19.51 0.86
N SER A 89 -17.69 19.54 -0.25
CA SER A 89 -17.75 20.65 -1.22
C SER A 89 -18.90 20.52 -2.24
N ASP A 90 -19.76 19.52 -2.09
CA ASP A 90 -20.93 19.23 -2.95
C ASP A 90 -20.62 18.99 -4.44
N VAL A 91 -19.35 18.76 -4.77
CA VAL A 91 -18.95 18.42 -6.16
C VAL A 91 -19.20 16.94 -6.50
N VAL A 92 -19.23 16.07 -5.48
CA VAL A 92 -19.52 14.64 -5.63
C VAL A 92 -21.04 14.49 -5.80
N GLN A 93 -21.45 13.85 -6.89
CA GLN A 93 -22.88 13.61 -7.15
C GLN A 93 -23.33 12.26 -6.55
N ASP A 94 -22.65 11.18 -6.91
CA ASP A 94 -22.99 9.82 -6.53
C ASP A 94 -21.78 9.09 -5.96
N GLU A 95 -20.97 8.47 -6.82
CA GLU A 95 -19.80 7.67 -6.48
C GLU A 95 -18.56 8.13 -7.26
N GLU A 96 -17.47 8.37 -6.57
CA GLU A 96 -16.16 8.57 -7.15
C GLU A 96 -15.19 7.50 -6.62
N THR A 97 -14.22 7.10 -7.43
CA THR A 97 -13.21 6.10 -7.04
C THR A 97 -11.82 6.60 -7.39
N TYR A 98 -10.92 6.61 -6.41
CA TYR A 98 -9.55 7.08 -6.56
C TYR A 98 -8.53 6.08 -6.04
N SER A 99 -7.40 5.98 -6.72
CA SER A 99 -6.26 5.18 -6.30
C SER A 99 -5.33 5.99 -5.41
N VAL A 100 -5.06 5.48 -4.21
CA VAL A 100 -4.08 6.03 -3.27
C VAL A 100 -2.79 5.23 -3.42
N ARG A 101 -1.89 5.71 -4.27
CA ARG A 101 -0.64 5.05 -4.66
C ARG A 101 0.50 6.05 -4.82
N SER A 102 1.75 5.60 -4.69
CA SER A 102 2.91 6.50 -4.85
C SER A 102 3.17 6.87 -6.31
N GLN A 103 2.64 6.11 -7.25
CA GLN A 103 2.93 6.16 -8.70
C GLN A 103 4.39 5.82 -9.05
N ASN A 104 5.14 5.29 -8.11
CA ASN A 104 6.52 4.88 -8.26
C ASN A 104 6.69 3.40 -7.87
N PRO A 105 6.12 2.46 -8.66
CA PRO A 105 6.23 1.04 -8.35
C PRO A 105 7.70 0.61 -8.39
N ILE A 106 8.08 -0.19 -7.41
CA ILE A 106 9.44 -0.67 -7.21
C ILE A 106 9.45 -2.19 -7.11
N LYS A 107 10.45 -2.87 -7.67
CA LYS A 107 10.63 -4.32 -7.48
C LYS A 107 10.92 -4.63 -6.02
N LEU A 108 10.45 -5.78 -5.53
CA LEU A 108 10.70 -6.18 -4.14
C LEU A 108 12.21 -6.23 -3.81
N LYS A 109 13.05 -6.71 -4.73
CA LYS A 109 14.51 -6.70 -4.54
C LYS A 109 15.07 -5.29 -4.35
N ASP A 110 14.61 -4.34 -5.17
CA ASP A 110 15.10 -2.96 -5.13
C ASP A 110 14.56 -2.24 -3.88
N LEU A 111 13.35 -2.57 -3.43
CA LEU A 111 12.80 -2.08 -2.17
C LEU A 111 13.64 -2.57 -0.98
N VAL A 112 13.97 -3.86 -0.95
CA VAL A 112 14.86 -4.43 0.10
C VAL A 112 16.23 -3.76 0.07
N LYS A 113 16.81 -3.56 -1.11
CA LYS A 113 18.06 -2.82 -1.24
C LYS A 113 17.97 -1.40 -0.70
N THR A 114 16.89 -0.69 -1.00
CA THR A 114 16.63 0.64 -0.43
C THR A 114 16.53 0.61 1.10
N TYR A 115 15.92 -0.45 1.66
CA TYR A 115 15.86 -0.64 3.11
C TYR A 115 17.25 -0.90 3.71
N GLU A 116 18.05 -1.77 3.11
CA GLU A 116 19.43 -2.05 3.55
C GLU A 116 20.30 -0.78 3.54
N ASP A 117 20.20 0.00 2.46
CA ASP A 117 20.95 1.26 2.34
C ASP A 117 20.50 2.29 3.40
N ALA A 118 19.20 2.42 3.65
CA ALA A 118 18.67 3.34 4.65
C ALA A 118 19.00 2.95 6.09
N THR A 119 19.14 1.65 6.36
CA THR A 119 19.46 1.11 7.70
C THR A 119 20.97 0.82 7.89
N SER A 120 21.79 1.01 6.85
CA SER A 120 23.21 0.61 6.83
C SER A 120 23.41 -0.85 7.27
N SER A 121 22.52 -1.74 6.83
CA SER A 121 22.52 -3.16 7.19
C SER A 121 22.48 -4.03 5.93
N THR A 122 22.78 -5.31 6.12
CA THR A 122 22.63 -6.34 5.07
C THR A 122 21.73 -7.43 5.62
N LEU A 123 20.72 -7.82 4.85
CA LEU A 123 19.76 -8.83 5.24
C LEU A 123 20.11 -10.18 4.60
N ASN A 124 20.01 -11.25 5.37
CA ASN A 124 20.24 -12.61 4.89
C ASN A 124 18.97 -13.12 4.17
N ILE A 125 18.82 -12.79 2.88
CA ILE A 125 17.67 -13.19 2.06
C ILE A 125 18.10 -14.20 1.00
N GLU A 126 17.47 -15.38 1.01
CA GLU A 126 17.58 -16.39 -0.03
C GLU A 126 16.52 -16.12 -1.12
N TRP A 127 16.93 -15.38 -2.15
CA TRP A 127 16.06 -15.06 -3.27
C TRP A 127 15.76 -16.30 -4.13
N GLY A 128 14.47 -16.56 -4.37
CA GLY A 128 14.03 -17.77 -5.09
C GLY A 128 13.91 -19.01 -4.20
N GLY A 129 14.23 -18.92 -2.91
CA GLY A 129 14.02 -20.00 -1.93
C GLY A 129 12.55 -20.35 -1.74
N ARG A 130 11.63 -19.48 -2.21
CA ARG A 130 10.19 -19.76 -2.32
C ARG A 130 9.70 -19.44 -3.73
N PRO A 131 8.76 -20.22 -4.29
CA PRO A 131 8.12 -19.85 -5.54
C PRO A 131 7.21 -18.64 -5.35
N TYR A 132 6.87 -17.94 -6.44
CA TYR A 132 5.76 -17.00 -6.45
C TYR A 132 4.45 -17.69 -6.04
N ARG A 133 3.53 -16.94 -5.45
CA ARG A 133 2.17 -17.43 -5.19
C ARG A 133 1.48 -17.76 -6.52
N ALA A 134 0.58 -18.73 -6.53
CA ALA A 134 -0.13 -19.17 -7.74
C ALA A 134 -0.84 -18.02 -8.52
N ARG A 135 -1.14 -16.92 -7.84
CA ARG A 135 -1.77 -15.72 -8.42
C ARG A 135 -1.02 -14.46 -7.98
N GLU A 136 0.30 -14.50 -8.07
CA GLU A 136 1.13 -13.33 -7.72
C GLU A 136 0.85 -12.19 -8.70
N VAL A 137 0.65 -11.00 -8.16
CA VAL A 137 0.52 -9.77 -8.95
C VAL A 137 1.92 -9.27 -9.23
N MET A 138 2.40 -9.46 -10.44
CA MET A 138 3.77 -9.07 -10.82
C MET A 138 3.91 -7.56 -11.03
N VAL A 139 2.83 -6.89 -11.47
CA VAL A 139 2.81 -5.44 -11.68
C VAL A 139 1.52 -4.89 -11.07
N PRO A 140 1.59 -3.90 -10.17
CA PRO A 140 0.39 -3.31 -9.59
C PRO A 140 -0.47 -2.62 -10.65
N TRP A 141 -1.78 -2.60 -10.41
CA TRP A 141 -2.71 -1.92 -11.29
C TRP A 141 -2.41 -0.41 -11.35
N SER A 142 -2.39 0.18 -12.56
CA SER A 142 -1.89 1.55 -12.75
C SER A 142 -2.91 2.51 -13.38
N ARG A 143 -4.15 2.05 -13.62
CA ARG A 143 -5.16 2.80 -14.40
C ARG A 143 -6.13 3.61 -13.53
N GLY A 144 -6.00 3.58 -12.20
CA GLY A 144 -6.87 4.35 -11.31
C GLY A 144 -6.58 5.83 -11.37
N GLU A 145 -7.64 6.62 -11.27
CA GLU A 145 -7.53 8.07 -11.16
C GLU A 145 -6.92 8.47 -9.81
N THR A 146 -6.16 9.55 -9.80
CA THR A 146 -5.62 10.14 -8.59
C THR A 146 -6.65 11.12 -8.00
N LEU A 147 -6.78 11.13 -6.68
CA LEU A 147 -7.67 12.06 -5.99
C LEU A 147 -7.25 13.52 -6.29
N PRO A 148 -8.17 14.40 -6.76
CA PRO A 148 -7.86 15.78 -7.06
C PRO A 148 -7.28 16.53 -5.85
N GLY A 149 -6.17 17.21 -6.04
CA GLY A 149 -5.48 17.97 -4.99
C GLY A 149 -4.67 17.14 -4.00
N TRP A 150 -4.51 15.84 -4.27
CA TRP A 150 -3.67 14.94 -3.46
C TRP A 150 -2.57 14.30 -4.31
N SER A 151 -1.41 14.13 -3.72
CA SER A 151 -0.30 13.32 -4.26
C SER A 151 0.49 12.73 -3.10
N SER A 152 1.12 11.58 -3.33
CA SER A 152 2.11 11.04 -2.39
C SER A 152 3.33 11.95 -2.37
N THR A 153 3.79 12.31 -1.19
CA THR A 153 4.91 13.24 -0.95
C THR A 153 6.09 12.58 -0.25
N VAL A 154 5.85 11.55 0.55
CA VAL A 154 6.88 10.84 1.30
C VAL A 154 7.56 9.82 0.40
N THR A 155 8.85 10.00 0.15
CA THR A 155 9.65 9.02 -0.59
C THR A 155 9.85 7.74 0.22
N LEU A 156 10.17 6.63 -0.46
CA LEU A 156 10.43 5.35 0.21
C LEU A 156 11.57 5.46 1.24
N GLN A 157 12.66 6.13 0.89
CA GLN A 157 13.79 6.34 1.78
C GLN A 157 13.41 7.14 3.02
N GLU A 158 12.64 8.21 2.84
CA GLU A 158 12.15 9.03 3.95
C GLU A 158 11.20 8.24 4.86
N GLY A 159 10.26 7.48 4.28
CA GLY A 159 9.33 6.65 5.03
C GLY A 159 10.05 5.57 5.86
N ILE A 160 11.09 4.93 5.31
CA ILE A 160 11.91 3.97 6.05
C ILE A 160 12.60 4.65 7.25
N LYS A 161 13.20 5.83 7.05
CA LYS A 161 13.83 6.58 8.15
C LYS A 161 12.83 6.88 9.27
N ARG A 162 11.63 7.36 8.94
CA ARG A 162 10.59 7.65 9.93
C ARG A 162 10.13 6.42 10.71
N ILE A 163 10.12 5.22 10.10
CA ILE A 163 9.86 3.97 10.81
C ILE A 163 10.95 3.73 11.85
N LEU A 164 12.23 3.84 11.46
CA LEU A 164 13.36 3.61 12.37
C LEU A 164 13.40 4.59 13.55
N ASP A 165 13.10 5.87 13.29
CA ASP A 165 13.08 6.93 14.30
C ASP A 165 11.92 6.75 15.30
N SER A 166 10.87 6.03 14.94
CA SER A 166 9.72 5.77 15.83
C SER A 166 9.89 4.57 16.76
N ASP A 167 10.90 3.73 16.53
CA ASP A 167 11.21 2.55 17.35
C ASP A 167 12.20 2.88 18.51
N VAL A 168 12.54 4.17 18.66
CA VAL A 168 13.35 4.73 19.75
C VAL A 168 12.42 5.38 20.78
#